data_bb9dcbb26ea2e39b545969b9ca570b90
#
_entry.id   bb9dcbb26ea2e39b545969b9ca570b90
#
_cell.length_a   1.000
_cell.length_b   1.000
_cell.length_c   1.000
_cell.angle_alpha   90.00
_cell.angle_beta   90.00
_cell.angle_gamma   90.00
#
_symmetry.space_group_name_H-M   'P 1'
#
loop_
_entity.id
_entity.type
_entity.pdbx_description
1 polymer ?
#
loop_
_entity_poly.entity_id
_entity_poly.type
_entity_poly.pdbx_seq_one_letter_code
_entity_poly.pdbx_strand_id
1 'polypeptide(L)'
;IGRILDVFLWSRAAIWSAVVLAYLTFEPNRHPDVTRWDRPEYTRDAGLLVDVWARWDSVWFLRIAEGGYGAAEEAAAAFYPLYPLLVGLLGRLLFGHYVLAGVLISLAACLGAFVLLDRLALRRLGNDGARRTVLYLAIFPFALFLGAVYSESLFLLAAVASFWFAERGSFLGAGVAAGLAWLTRPLGIALLPALVLFAWRSPHRGPALLRLAAAPALFALYPLYLWWKLDDPFAFLRAERTWSRELSPAGPLGGLWDGLRAGWAGVRQLASGSDA
;
A
#
# COMPACT_ATOMS: atom_id res chain seq x y z
N ILE A 1 2.16 23.75 7.01
CA ILE A 1 2.87 22.95 6.00
C ILE A 1 4.34 22.80 6.40
N GLY A 2 5.08 23.86 6.78
CA GLY A 2 6.51 23.75 7.14
C GLY A 2 6.79 22.64 8.14
N ARG A 3 6.07 22.62 9.27
CA ARG A 3 6.21 21.57 10.31
C ARG A 3 6.03 20.14 9.77
N ILE A 4 5.11 19.92 8.85
CA ILE A 4 4.88 18.59 8.27
C ILE A 4 6.03 18.21 7.34
N LEU A 5 6.51 19.18 6.57
CA LEU A 5 7.67 18.99 5.72
C LEU A 5 8.92 18.63 6.53
N ASP A 6 9.14 19.29 7.68
CA ASP A 6 10.24 18.97 8.59
C ASP A 6 10.15 17.52 9.10
N VAL A 7 8.96 17.10 9.60
CA VAL A 7 8.75 15.71 10.07
C VAL A 7 8.99 14.71 8.92
N PHE A 8 8.47 15.02 7.72
CA PHE A 8 8.67 14.17 6.55
C PHE A 8 10.16 14.06 6.19
N LEU A 9 10.85 15.16 6.01
CA LEU A 9 12.26 15.17 5.59
C LEU A 9 13.16 14.45 6.60
N TRP A 10 13.05 14.79 7.90
CA TRP A 10 13.87 14.17 8.93
C TRP A 10 13.58 12.67 9.09
N SER A 11 12.30 12.28 9.10
CA SER A 11 11.96 10.86 9.21
C SER A 11 12.43 10.05 8.00
N ARG A 12 12.28 10.60 6.78
CA ARG A 12 12.76 9.92 5.58
C ARG A 12 14.27 9.86 5.54
N ALA A 13 14.97 10.96 5.87
CA ALA A 13 16.43 10.98 5.92
C ALA A 13 16.97 9.96 6.96
N ALA A 14 16.38 9.91 8.16
CA ALA A 14 16.77 8.95 9.19
C ALA A 14 16.57 7.49 8.75
N ILE A 15 15.40 7.16 8.20
CA ILE A 15 15.10 5.81 7.71
C ILE A 15 16.03 5.47 6.54
N TRP A 16 16.24 6.40 5.60
CA TRP A 16 17.14 6.20 4.47
C TRP A 16 18.56 5.91 4.93
N SER A 17 19.09 6.73 5.85
CA SER A 17 20.42 6.53 6.43
C SER A 17 20.54 5.18 7.14
N ALA A 18 19.51 4.77 7.91
CA ALA A 18 19.51 3.48 8.59
C ALA A 18 19.53 2.30 7.60
N VAL A 19 18.75 2.36 6.51
CA VAL A 19 18.71 1.32 5.48
C VAL A 19 20.03 1.22 4.73
N VAL A 20 20.62 2.37 4.35
CA VAL A 20 21.94 2.38 3.68
C VAL A 20 23.03 1.86 4.61
N LEU A 21 23.02 2.29 5.89
CA LEU A 21 23.98 1.79 6.86
C LEU A 21 23.84 0.28 7.07
N ALA A 22 22.62 -0.23 7.19
CA ALA A 22 22.38 -1.67 7.29
C ALA A 22 22.91 -2.42 6.06
N TYR A 23 22.68 -1.90 4.86
CA TYR A 23 23.21 -2.51 3.63
C TYR A 23 24.75 -2.53 3.59
N LEU A 24 25.40 -1.51 4.13
CA LEU A 24 26.87 -1.42 4.16
C LEU A 24 27.50 -2.27 5.27
N THR A 25 26.76 -2.54 6.36
CA THR A 25 27.31 -3.25 7.54
C THR A 25 26.97 -4.73 7.56
N PHE A 26 25.84 -5.14 6.99
CA PHE A 26 25.45 -6.54 6.93
C PHE A 26 25.79 -7.13 5.56
N GLU A 27 26.40 -8.31 5.54
CA GLU A 27 26.61 -9.01 4.27
C GLU A 27 25.27 -9.34 3.63
N PRO A 28 25.02 -8.88 2.37
CA PRO A 28 23.81 -9.27 1.67
C PRO A 28 23.83 -10.79 1.45
N ASN A 29 22.68 -11.44 1.64
CA ASN A 29 22.55 -12.84 1.26
C ASN A 29 22.82 -12.99 -0.24
N ARG A 30 24.00 -13.54 -0.59
CA ARG A 30 24.46 -13.68 -1.98
C ARG A 30 23.76 -14.79 -2.73
N HIS A 31 23.05 -15.67 -2.00
CA HIS A 31 22.29 -16.78 -2.55
C HIS A 31 20.89 -16.81 -1.92
N PRO A 32 20.06 -15.77 -2.15
CA PRO A 32 18.67 -15.89 -1.76
C PRO A 32 18.08 -17.08 -2.54
N ASP A 33 17.37 -17.97 -1.84
CA ASP A 33 16.65 -19.11 -2.44
C ASP A 33 15.49 -18.68 -3.37
N VAL A 34 15.63 -17.53 -3.99
CA VAL A 34 14.65 -16.78 -4.75
C VAL A 34 14.98 -16.84 -6.23
N THR A 35 15.30 -18.00 -6.72
CA THR A 35 15.74 -18.23 -8.11
C THR A 35 14.73 -17.80 -9.18
N ARG A 36 13.51 -17.43 -8.80
CA ARG A 36 12.45 -16.97 -9.73
C ARG A 36 11.98 -15.55 -9.53
N TRP A 37 12.27 -14.92 -8.39
CA TRP A 37 11.65 -13.65 -8.00
C TRP A 37 12.37 -12.40 -8.56
N ASP A 38 13.65 -12.52 -8.85
CA ASP A 38 14.53 -11.41 -9.22
C ASP A 38 15.11 -11.57 -10.64
N ARG A 39 14.26 -11.87 -11.61
CA ARG A 39 14.65 -11.89 -13.02
C ARG A 39 13.62 -11.11 -13.85
N PRO A 40 13.99 -9.97 -14.45
CA PRO A 40 15.31 -9.29 -14.43
C PRO A 40 15.66 -8.69 -13.06
N GLU A 41 16.95 -8.48 -12.80
CA GLU A 41 17.44 -7.85 -11.58
C GLU A 41 17.04 -6.38 -11.52
N TYR A 42 15.90 -6.07 -10.91
CA TYR A 42 15.42 -4.69 -10.70
C TYR A 42 16.30 -3.86 -9.77
N THR A 43 17.30 -4.48 -9.13
CA THR A 43 18.21 -3.85 -8.17
C THR A 43 19.35 -3.07 -8.81
N ARG A 44 19.34 -2.83 -10.12
CA ARG A 44 20.36 -2.08 -10.85
C ARG A 44 19.79 -0.98 -11.73
N ASP A 45 18.71 -0.35 -11.30
CA ASP A 45 17.98 0.64 -12.09
C ASP A 45 18.59 2.05 -11.98
N ALA A 46 18.76 2.57 -10.74
CA ALA A 46 19.13 3.97 -10.51
C ALA A 46 20.26 4.14 -9.46
N GLY A 47 20.96 3.06 -9.14
CA GLY A 47 22.06 3.03 -8.16
C GLY A 47 21.62 2.73 -6.74
N LEU A 48 22.58 2.33 -5.90
CA LEU A 48 22.36 1.77 -4.57
C LEU A 48 21.37 2.57 -3.70
N LEU A 49 21.46 3.89 -3.68
CA LEU A 49 20.62 4.74 -2.83
C LEU A 49 19.12 4.66 -3.18
N VAL A 50 18.80 4.27 -4.39
CA VAL A 50 17.43 4.10 -4.88
C VAL A 50 17.05 2.62 -4.89
N ASP A 51 17.92 1.78 -5.43
CA ASP A 51 17.63 0.36 -5.67
C ASP A 51 17.45 -0.45 -4.38
N VAL A 52 18.04 0.01 -3.27
CA VAL A 52 17.84 -0.60 -1.94
C VAL A 52 16.37 -0.63 -1.49
N TRP A 53 15.52 0.21 -2.07
CA TRP A 53 14.09 0.30 -1.75
C TRP A 53 13.20 -0.64 -2.56
N ALA A 54 13.76 -1.36 -3.54
CA ALA A 54 13.06 -2.36 -4.33
C ALA A 54 13.35 -3.77 -3.78
N ARG A 55 12.66 -4.15 -2.70
CA ARG A 55 12.81 -5.44 -2.02
C ARG A 55 11.46 -6.14 -1.87
N TRP A 56 11.47 -7.45 -1.68
CA TRP A 56 10.30 -8.30 -1.43
C TRP A 56 9.20 -8.08 -2.49
N ASP A 57 8.00 -7.65 -2.08
CA ASP A 57 6.84 -7.47 -2.98
C ASP A 57 7.07 -6.41 -4.08
N SER A 58 8.10 -5.57 -3.96
CA SER A 58 8.45 -4.57 -4.99
C SER A 58 8.64 -5.20 -6.37
N VAL A 59 9.17 -6.41 -6.44
CA VAL A 59 9.40 -7.14 -7.70
C VAL A 59 8.09 -7.32 -8.47
N TRP A 60 7.00 -7.62 -7.79
CA TRP A 60 5.69 -7.81 -8.40
C TRP A 60 5.14 -6.49 -8.94
N PHE A 61 5.23 -5.41 -8.18
CA PHE A 61 4.82 -4.10 -8.64
C PHE A 61 5.61 -3.65 -9.87
N LEU A 62 6.92 -3.89 -9.89
CA LEU A 62 7.80 -3.53 -11.01
C LEU A 62 7.51 -4.38 -12.26
N ARG A 63 7.34 -5.70 -12.12
CA ARG A 63 6.93 -6.59 -13.23
C ARG A 63 5.61 -6.17 -13.87
N ILE A 64 4.61 -5.84 -13.04
CA ILE A 64 3.32 -5.37 -13.54
C ILE A 64 3.47 -3.99 -14.19
N ALA A 65 4.28 -3.10 -13.63
CA ALA A 65 4.53 -1.76 -14.18
C ALA A 65 5.16 -1.81 -15.57
N GLU A 66 6.08 -2.75 -15.78
CA GLU A 66 6.81 -2.92 -17.04
C GLU A 66 5.98 -3.68 -18.09
N GLY A 67 5.47 -4.86 -17.75
CA GLY A 67 4.85 -5.81 -18.70
C GLY A 67 3.33 -5.97 -18.57
N GLY A 68 2.72 -5.42 -17.53
CA GLY A 68 1.32 -5.65 -17.18
C GLY A 68 1.05 -7.07 -16.66
N TYR A 69 -0.20 -7.36 -16.34
CA TYR A 69 -0.60 -8.67 -15.78
C TYR A 69 -0.45 -9.85 -16.76
N GLY A 70 -0.53 -9.58 -18.06
CA GLY A 70 -0.38 -10.66 -19.07
C GLY A 70 1.04 -11.18 -19.23
N ALA A 71 2.05 -10.42 -18.84
CA ALA A 71 3.45 -10.81 -18.85
C ALA A 71 3.92 -11.32 -17.48
N ALA A 72 3.18 -11.03 -16.41
CA ALA A 72 3.44 -11.48 -15.07
C ALA A 72 2.75 -12.84 -14.80
N GLU A 73 3.27 -13.59 -13.83
CA GLU A 73 2.66 -14.85 -13.40
C GLU A 73 1.25 -14.63 -12.82
N GLU A 74 0.40 -15.67 -12.76
CA GLU A 74 -0.96 -15.59 -12.19
C GLU A 74 -0.99 -14.99 -10.78
N ALA A 75 0.06 -15.26 -9.97
CA ALA A 75 0.23 -14.69 -8.63
C ALA A 75 0.27 -13.15 -8.60
N ALA A 76 0.62 -12.51 -9.72
CA ALA A 76 0.66 -11.05 -9.83
C ALA A 76 -0.72 -10.40 -9.68
N ALA A 77 -1.81 -11.10 -9.97
CA ALA A 77 -3.15 -10.56 -9.82
C ALA A 77 -3.54 -10.27 -8.35
N ALA A 78 -2.80 -10.78 -7.36
CA ALA A 78 -2.95 -10.37 -5.96
C ALA A 78 -2.47 -8.94 -5.69
N PHE A 79 -1.64 -8.38 -6.57
CA PHE A 79 -1.12 -7.01 -6.49
C PHE A 79 -2.00 -6.06 -7.29
N TYR A 80 -2.71 -5.19 -6.60
CA TYR A 80 -3.76 -4.35 -7.18
C TYR A 80 -3.21 -3.24 -8.10
N PRO A 81 -3.98 -2.79 -9.11
CA PRO A 81 -3.46 -2.17 -10.32
C PRO A 81 -2.99 -0.72 -10.15
N LEU A 82 -3.53 0.06 -9.19
CA LEU A 82 -3.31 1.51 -9.20
C LEU A 82 -1.83 1.88 -9.01
N TYR A 83 -1.15 1.23 -8.06
CA TYR A 83 0.25 1.53 -7.80
C TYR A 83 1.16 1.15 -8.97
N PRO A 84 1.15 -0.10 -9.48
CA PRO A 84 1.99 -0.46 -10.62
C PRO A 84 1.64 0.31 -11.89
N LEU A 85 0.38 0.69 -12.09
CA LEU A 85 -0.01 1.55 -13.22
C LEU A 85 0.70 2.91 -13.16
N LEU A 86 0.68 3.56 -12.00
CA LEU A 86 1.36 4.85 -11.81
C LEU A 86 2.88 4.70 -11.96
N VAL A 87 3.46 3.63 -11.40
CA VAL A 87 4.90 3.32 -11.56
C VAL A 87 5.23 3.09 -13.02
N GLY A 88 4.39 2.35 -13.76
CA GLY A 88 4.58 2.11 -15.19
C GLY A 88 4.51 3.37 -16.04
N LEU A 89 3.56 4.25 -15.74
CA LEU A 89 3.44 5.55 -16.44
C LEU A 89 4.65 6.44 -16.18
N LEU A 90 5.01 6.63 -14.90
CA LEU A 90 6.12 7.49 -14.54
C LEU A 90 7.47 6.88 -14.95
N GLY A 91 7.65 5.56 -14.84
CA GLY A 91 8.87 4.86 -15.24
C GLY A 91 9.17 5.03 -16.73
N ARG A 92 8.15 4.97 -17.60
CA ARG A 92 8.32 5.27 -19.03
C ARG A 92 8.72 6.72 -19.27
N LEU A 93 8.15 7.68 -18.51
CA LEU A 93 8.57 9.09 -18.59
C LEU A 93 10.01 9.30 -18.09
N LEU A 94 10.46 8.45 -17.19
CA LEU A 94 11.85 8.44 -16.66
C LEU A 94 12.76 7.48 -17.43
N PHE A 95 12.51 7.26 -18.71
CA PHE A 95 13.37 6.48 -19.61
C PHE A 95 13.62 5.02 -19.16
N GLY A 96 12.65 4.41 -18.48
CA GLY A 96 12.74 3.02 -18.01
C GLY A 96 13.17 2.87 -16.55
N HIS A 97 13.37 3.96 -15.80
CA HIS A 97 13.74 3.91 -14.37
C HIS A 97 12.52 3.66 -13.49
N TYR A 98 12.04 2.40 -13.46
CA TYR A 98 10.82 2.01 -12.74
C TYR A 98 10.99 2.02 -11.21
N VAL A 99 12.17 1.67 -10.70
CA VAL A 99 12.46 1.72 -9.26
C VAL A 99 12.41 3.16 -8.77
N LEU A 100 13.07 4.07 -9.49
CA LEU A 100 13.04 5.51 -9.18
C LEU A 100 11.61 6.05 -9.22
N ALA A 101 10.83 5.66 -10.22
CA ALA A 101 9.42 6.03 -10.34
C ALA A 101 8.61 5.57 -9.13
N GLY A 102 8.80 4.32 -8.68
CA GLY A 102 8.12 3.75 -7.53
C GLY A 102 8.46 4.50 -6.24
N VAL A 103 9.74 4.80 -6.00
CA VAL A 103 10.19 5.58 -4.85
C VAL A 103 9.58 6.98 -4.86
N LEU A 104 9.62 7.68 -6.00
CA LEU A 104 9.06 9.03 -6.12
C LEU A 104 7.55 9.06 -5.86
N ILE A 105 6.80 8.10 -6.40
CA ILE A 105 5.35 7.97 -6.16
C ILE A 105 5.09 7.73 -4.67
N SER A 106 5.83 6.82 -4.04
CA SER A 106 5.67 6.49 -2.62
C SER A 106 5.98 7.69 -1.74
N LEU A 107 7.05 8.43 -2.00
CA LEU A 107 7.41 9.64 -1.24
C LEU A 107 6.39 10.76 -1.43
N ALA A 108 5.93 11.01 -2.65
CA ALA A 108 4.91 12.02 -2.93
C ALA A 108 3.58 11.66 -2.24
N ALA A 109 3.15 10.41 -2.32
CA ALA A 109 1.96 9.92 -1.64
C ALA A 109 2.10 9.99 -0.11
N CYS A 110 3.26 9.65 0.45
CA CYS A 110 3.56 9.78 1.87
C CYS A 110 3.43 11.23 2.36
N LEU A 111 4.04 12.16 1.65
CA LEU A 111 3.93 13.59 2.00
C LEU A 111 2.47 14.07 1.91
N GLY A 112 1.76 13.71 0.84
CA GLY A 112 0.33 14.02 0.70
C GLY A 112 -0.52 13.43 1.83
N ALA A 113 -0.26 12.19 2.22
CA ALA A 113 -0.93 11.53 3.33
C ALA A 113 -0.67 12.24 4.66
N PHE A 114 0.57 12.64 4.94
CA PHE A 114 0.93 13.39 6.15
C PHE A 114 0.22 14.73 6.22
N VAL A 115 0.17 15.47 5.10
CA VAL A 115 -0.54 16.77 5.02
C VAL A 115 -2.03 16.61 5.26
N LEU A 116 -2.67 15.61 4.64
CA LEU A 116 -4.11 15.40 4.84
C LEU A 116 -4.43 14.87 6.23
N LEU A 117 -3.59 13.99 6.77
CA LEU A 117 -3.74 13.44 8.12
C LEU A 117 -3.59 14.52 9.18
N ASP A 118 -2.59 15.41 9.04
CA ASP A 118 -2.44 16.58 9.93
C ASP A 118 -3.71 17.44 9.95
N ARG A 119 -4.24 17.75 8.75
CA ARG A 119 -5.46 18.56 8.62
C ARG A 119 -6.69 17.88 9.22
N LEU A 120 -6.78 16.56 9.10
CA LEU A 120 -7.88 15.78 9.66
C LEU A 120 -7.76 15.70 11.18
N ALA A 121 -6.57 15.39 11.69
CA ALA A 121 -6.27 15.30 13.11
C ALA A 121 -6.40 16.65 13.83
N LEU A 122 -6.00 17.75 13.18
CA LEU A 122 -6.09 19.10 13.73
C LEU A 122 -7.51 19.47 14.18
N ARG A 123 -8.51 19.06 13.42
CA ARG A 123 -9.92 19.31 13.72
C ARG A 123 -10.43 18.57 14.96
N ARG A 124 -9.85 17.39 15.24
CA ARG A 124 -10.31 16.48 16.29
C ARG A 124 -9.46 16.59 17.56
N LEU A 125 -8.16 16.80 17.41
CA LEU A 125 -7.16 16.63 18.45
C LEU A 125 -6.39 17.92 18.76
N GLY A 126 -6.65 19.02 18.04
CA GLY A 126 -5.90 20.27 18.13
C GLY A 126 -4.46 20.14 17.62
N ASN A 127 -3.68 21.22 17.80
CA ASN A 127 -2.32 21.32 17.23
C ASN A 127 -1.35 20.24 17.72
N ASP A 128 -1.33 19.97 19.02
CA ASP A 128 -0.41 19.00 19.61
C ASP A 128 -0.79 17.56 19.25
N GLY A 129 -2.09 17.25 19.23
CA GLY A 129 -2.58 15.95 18.80
C GLY A 129 -2.26 15.68 17.32
N ALA A 130 -2.48 16.64 16.44
CA ALA A 130 -2.16 16.53 15.03
C ALA A 130 -0.66 16.28 14.81
N ARG A 131 0.18 17.06 15.50
CA ARG A 131 1.64 16.87 15.46
C ARG A 131 2.07 15.45 15.86
N ARG A 132 1.56 14.98 17.00
CA ARG A 132 1.88 13.63 17.51
C ARG A 132 1.39 12.55 16.55
N THR A 133 0.21 12.70 15.96
CA THR A 133 -0.35 11.74 15.00
C THR A 133 0.59 11.55 13.81
N VAL A 134 1.04 12.64 13.18
CA VAL A 134 1.96 12.55 12.04
C VAL A 134 3.33 12.03 12.47
N LEU A 135 3.85 12.48 13.62
CA LEU A 135 5.14 12.03 14.14
C LEU A 135 5.14 10.53 14.42
N TYR A 136 4.13 10.01 15.13
CA TYR A 136 4.06 8.58 15.44
C TYR A 136 3.95 7.71 14.19
N LEU A 137 3.18 8.16 13.19
CA LEU A 137 3.13 7.48 11.91
C LEU A 137 4.49 7.50 11.20
N ALA A 138 5.19 8.65 11.23
CA ALA A 138 6.47 8.84 10.55
C ALA A 138 7.61 7.98 11.11
N ILE A 139 7.57 7.68 12.44
CA ILE A 139 8.59 6.88 13.14
C ILE A 139 8.13 5.46 13.47
N PHE A 140 6.92 5.06 13.06
CA PHE A 140 6.42 3.71 13.26
C PHE A 140 7.36 2.69 12.61
N PRO A 141 7.62 1.52 13.21
CA PRO A 141 8.59 0.55 12.68
C PRO A 141 8.40 0.19 11.20
N PHE A 142 7.15 0.08 10.75
CA PHE A 142 6.83 -0.19 9.34
C PHE A 142 6.81 1.08 8.45
N ALA A 143 7.16 2.26 8.98
CA ALA A 143 7.22 3.50 8.19
C ALA A 143 8.28 3.47 7.07
N LEU A 144 9.17 2.49 7.08
CA LEU A 144 10.11 2.24 5.99
C LEU A 144 9.37 1.99 4.66
N PHE A 145 8.24 1.24 4.69
CA PHE A 145 7.43 0.96 3.50
C PHE A 145 6.74 2.20 2.91
N LEU A 146 6.63 3.29 3.70
CA LEU A 146 6.11 4.56 3.18
C LEU A 146 7.07 5.28 2.22
N GLY A 147 8.31 4.81 2.07
CA GLY A 147 9.28 5.34 1.11
C GLY A 147 9.78 4.29 0.11
N ALA A 148 9.46 3.02 0.33
CA ALA A 148 9.86 1.92 -0.54
C ALA A 148 8.99 1.83 -1.81
N VAL A 149 9.38 0.98 -2.76
CA VAL A 149 8.58 0.66 -3.95
C VAL A 149 7.40 -0.23 -3.54
N TYR A 150 6.45 0.37 -2.81
CA TYR A 150 5.32 -0.28 -2.16
C TYR A 150 4.06 0.57 -2.25
N SER A 151 2.91 -0.07 -2.18
CA SER A 151 1.61 0.58 -2.34
C SER A 151 1.07 1.27 -1.08
N GLU A 152 1.76 1.14 0.08
CA GLU A 152 1.32 1.59 1.39
C GLU A 152 1.04 3.08 1.46
N SER A 153 1.94 3.91 0.95
CA SER A 153 1.78 5.36 0.95
C SER A 153 0.61 5.83 0.10
N LEU A 154 0.45 5.22 -1.08
CA LEU A 154 -0.65 5.55 -1.98
C LEU A 154 -1.99 5.14 -1.38
N PHE A 155 -2.06 3.95 -0.80
CA PHE A 155 -3.22 3.49 -0.05
C PHE A 155 -3.56 4.42 1.11
N LEU A 156 -2.58 4.79 1.93
CA LEU A 156 -2.75 5.70 3.06
C LEU A 156 -3.28 7.07 2.61
N LEU A 157 -2.69 7.64 1.55
CA LEU A 157 -3.15 8.90 0.98
C LEU A 157 -4.62 8.83 0.56
N ALA A 158 -4.97 7.81 -0.19
CA ALA A 158 -6.33 7.62 -0.68
C ALA A 158 -7.33 7.35 0.46
N ALA A 159 -6.94 6.54 1.45
CA ALA A 159 -7.75 6.27 2.63
C ALA A 159 -8.00 7.53 3.47
N VAL A 160 -6.96 8.30 3.78
CA VAL A 160 -7.11 9.57 4.52
C VAL A 160 -7.93 10.59 3.72
N ALA A 161 -7.71 10.67 2.40
CA ALA A 161 -8.47 11.54 1.51
C ALA A 161 -9.96 11.19 1.52
N SER A 162 -10.33 9.89 1.57
CA SER A 162 -11.73 9.47 1.61
C SER A 162 -12.46 10.02 2.85
N PHE A 163 -11.84 9.94 4.02
CA PHE A 163 -12.38 10.52 5.26
C PHE A 163 -12.37 12.05 5.24
N TRP A 164 -11.30 12.64 4.69
CA TRP A 164 -11.20 14.10 4.56
C TRP A 164 -12.32 14.69 3.70
N PHE A 165 -12.69 14.03 2.60
CA PHE A 165 -13.83 14.37 1.77
C PHE A 165 -15.17 14.12 2.46
N ALA A 166 -15.32 12.97 3.14
CA ALA A 166 -16.53 12.60 3.85
C ALA A 166 -16.87 13.61 4.96
N GLU A 167 -15.88 14.05 5.75
CA GLU A 167 -16.07 15.10 6.77
C GLU A 167 -16.53 16.45 6.21
N ARG A 168 -16.28 16.69 4.93
CA ARG A 168 -16.72 17.91 4.21
C ARG A 168 -18.05 17.73 3.48
N GLY A 169 -18.69 16.58 3.61
CA GLY A 169 -19.92 16.26 2.90
C GLY A 169 -19.72 16.00 1.40
N SER A 170 -18.46 15.93 0.93
CA SER A 170 -18.14 15.62 -0.47
C SER A 170 -18.10 14.10 -0.69
N PHE A 171 -19.29 13.48 -0.72
CA PHE A 171 -19.40 12.02 -0.81
C PHE A 171 -18.93 11.44 -2.15
N LEU A 172 -19.00 12.20 -3.25
CA LEU A 172 -18.40 11.77 -4.51
C LEU A 172 -16.87 11.70 -4.38
N GLY A 173 -16.24 12.75 -3.83
CA GLY A 173 -14.80 12.74 -3.56
C GLY A 173 -14.39 11.62 -2.60
N ALA A 174 -15.21 11.36 -1.55
CA ALA A 174 -14.99 10.26 -0.63
C ALA A 174 -15.08 8.90 -1.32
N GLY A 175 -16.07 8.69 -2.19
CA GLY A 175 -16.24 7.48 -2.98
C GLY A 175 -15.10 7.26 -3.97
N VAL A 176 -14.70 8.30 -4.70
CA VAL A 176 -13.55 8.21 -5.62
C VAL A 176 -12.27 7.87 -4.87
N ALA A 177 -11.98 8.56 -3.77
CA ALA A 177 -10.78 8.28 -2.97
C ALA A 177 -10.79 6.86 -2.37
N ALA A 178 -11.95 6.38 -1.89
CA ALA A 178 -12.11 5.00 -1.41
C ALA A 178 -11.93 3.97 -2.54
N GLY A 179 -12.44 4.24 -3.74
CA GLY A 179 -12.24 3.39 -4.91
C GLY A 179 -10.77 3.33 -5.33
N LEU A 180 -10.06 4.45 -5.30
CA LEU A 180 -8.60 4.49 -5.52
C LEU A 180 -7.84 3.71 -4.44
N ALA A 181 -8.24 3.83 -3.17
CA ALA A 181 -7.67 3.01 -2.10
C ALA A 181 -7.91 1.50 -2.37
N TRP A 182 -9.11 1.14 -2.82
CA TRP A 182 -9.43 -0.25 -3.14
C TRP A 182 -8.67 -0.75 -4.37
N LEU A 183 -8.47 0.07 -5.40
CA LEU A 183 -7.60 -0.24 -6.54
C LEU A 183 -6.11 -0.30 -6.18
N THR A 184 -5.74 0.14 -4.98
CA THR A 184 -4.37 0.05 -4.47
C THR A 184 -4.15 -1.22 -3.65
N ARG A 185 -5.13 -1.60 -2.81
CA ARG A 185 -5.05 -2.77 -1.90
C ARG A 185 -6.44 -3.33 -1.60
N PRO A 186 -6.60 -4.65 -1.39
CA PRO A 186 -7.88 -5.26 -1.04
C PRO A 186 -8.53 -4.64 0.20
N LEU A 187 -7.71 -4.17 1.16
CA LEU A 187 -8.20 -3.51 2.38
C LEU A 187 -8.99 -2.22 2.13
N GLY A 188 -8.97 -1.66 0.91
CA GLY A 188 -9.77 -0.49 0.55
C GLY A 188 -11.29 -0.70 0.74
N ILE A 189 -11.77 -1.94 0.60
CA ILE A 189 -13.18 -2.27 0.88
C ILE A 189 -13.58 -1.98 2.33
N ALA A 190 -12.65 -2.10 3.28
CA ALA A 190 -12.91 -1.87 4.70
C ALA A 190 -13.21 -0.39 5.04
N LEU A 191 -12.93 0.54 4.13
CA LEU A 191 -13.32 1.94 4.29
C LEU A 191 -14.83 2.15 4.12
N LEU A 192 -15.49 1.31 3.31
CA LEU A 192 -16.88 1.51 2.92
C LEU A 192 -17.87 1.54 4.10
N PRO A 193 -17.85 0.63 5.09
CA PRO A 193 -18.78 0.67 6.22
C PRO A 193 -18.73 2.00 6.97
N ALA A 194 -17.53 2.53 7.22
CA ALA A 194 -17.36 3.81 7.89
C ALA A 194 -17.89 4.96 7.03
N LEU A 195 -17.58 4.99 5.73
CA LEU A 195 -18.06 6.03 4.82
C LEU A 195 -19.58 5.99 4.63
N VAL A 196 -20.19 4.80 4.58
CA VAL A 196 -21.64 4.62 4.56
C VAL A 196 -22.26 5.21 5.83
N LEU A 197 -21.66 4.98 7.01
CA LEU A 197 -22.13 5.58 8.25
C LEU A 197 -22.07 7.12 8.22
N PHE A 198 -21.02 7.72 7.65
CA PHE A 198 -20.94 9.17 7.42
C PHE A 198 -22.06 9.65 6.49
N ALA A 199 -22.28 8.96 5.37
CA ALA A 199 -23.33 9.30 4.41
C ALA A 199 -24.74 9.14 5.02
N TRP A 200 -24.94 8.11 5.82
CA TRP A 200 -26.23 7.87 6.49
C TRP A 200 -26.61 8.97 7.48
N ARG A 201 -25.60 9.55 8.14
CA ARG A 201 -25.79 10.68 9.07
C ARG A 201 -25.91 12.04 8.36
N SER A 202 -25.74 12.07 7.04
CA SER A 202 -25.90 13.30 6.25
C SER A 202 -27.38 13.70 6.12
N PRO A 203 -27.71 15.00 6.13
CA PRO A 203 -29.07 15.49 5.84
C PRO A 203 -29.61 14.98 4.50
N HIS A 204 -28.73 14.76 3.53
CA HIS A 204 -29.08 14.27 2.19
C HIS A 204 -28.57 12.84 1.96
N ARG A 205 -28.94 11.91 2.85
CA ARG A 205 -28.42 10.53 2.86
C ARG A 205 -28.56 9.78 1.53
N GLY A 206 -29.69 9.91 0.81
CA GLY A 206 -29.90 9.22 -0.47
C GLY A 206 -28.85 9.60 -1.53
N PRO A 207 -28.73 10.88 -1.90
CA PRO A 207 -27.67 11.35 -2.79
C PRO A 207 -26.26 11.10 -2.27
N ALA A 208 -26.03 11.13 -0.95
CA ALA A 208 -24.71 10.84 -0.35
C ALA A 208 -24.32 9.37 -0.56
N LEU A 209 -25.22 8.44 -0.29
CA LEU A 209 -25.00 7.00 -0.52
C LEU A 209 -24.80 6.69 -2.01
N LEU A 210 -25.62 7.31 -2.90
CA LEU A 210 -25.47 7.13 -4.33
C LEU A 210 -24.06 7.58 -4.83
N ARG A 211 -23.56 8.70 -4.32
CA ARG A 211 -22.22 9.20 -4.67
C ARG A 211 -21.10 8.32 -4.16
N LEU A 212 -21.27 7.62 -3.04
CA LEU A 212 -20.31 6.63 -2.56
C LEU A 212 -20.21 5.41 -3.49
N ALA A 213 -21.21 5.14 -4.33
CA ALA A 213 -21.16 4.09 -5.34
C ALA A 213 -20.01 4.27 -6.36
N ALA A 214 -19.39 5.46 -6.42
CA ALA A 214 -18.15 5.67 -7.15
C ALA A 214 -17.03 4.73 -6.72
N ALA A 215 -16.99 4.30 -5.45
CA ALA A 215 -15.95 3.39 -4.97
C ALA A 215 -16.03 2.00 -5.62
N PRO A 216 -17.13 1.25 -5.50
CA PRO A 216 -17.26 -0.04 -6.19
C PRO A 216 -17.25 0.10 -7.72
N ALA A 217 -17.74 1.22 -8.28
CA ALA A 217 -17.68 1.46 -9.73
C ALA A 217 -16.22 1.58 -10.23
N LEU A 218 -15.37 2.29 -9.50
CA LEU A 218 -13.94 2.36 -9.83
C LEU A 218 -13.26 1.00 -9.63
N PHE A 219 -13.53 0.31 -8.54
CA PHE A 219 -12.97 -1.02 -8.32
C PHE A 219 -13.35 -2.00 -9.43
N ALA A 220 -14.58 -1.93 -9.97
CA ALA A 220 -15.06 -2.81 -11.03
C ALA A 220 -14.19 -2.74 -12.30
N LEU A 221 -13.41 -1.67 -12.50
CA LEU A 221 -12.48 -1.56 -13.63
C LEU A 221 -11.38 -2.62 -13.55
N TYR A 222 -11.01 -3.08 -12.35
CA TYR A 222 -9.96 -4.09 -12.20
C TYR A 222 -10.42 -5.48 -12.63
N PRO A 223 -11.51 -6.07 -12.11
CA PRO A 223 -11.99 -7.34 -12.65
C PRO A 223 -12.38 -7.28 -14.13
N LEU A 224 -12.89 -6.14 -14.65
CA LEU A 224 -13.14 -5.96 -16.07
C LEU A 224 -11.84 -6.01 -16.89
N TYR A 225 -10.78 -5.37 -16.41
CA TYR A 225 -9.46 -5.44 -17.04
C TYR A 225 -8.88 -6.85 -16.99
N LEU A 226 -9.00 -7.56 -15.86
CA LEU A 226 -8.53 -8.94 -15.73
C LEU A 226 -9.32 -9.88 -16.66
N TRP A 227 -10.62 -9.68 -16.78
CA TRP A 227 -11.43 -10.43 -17.74
C TRP A 227 -10.93 -10.24 -19.18
N TRP A 228 -10.73 -8.99 -19.58
CA TRP A 228 -10.22 -8.70 -20.90
C TRP A 228 -8.82 -9.25 -21.17
N LYS A 229 -7.93 -9.22 -20.15
CA LYS A 229 -6.51 -9.56 -20.31
C LYS A 229 -6.19 -11.03 -20.06
N LEU A 230 -6.87 -11.67 -19.11
CA LEU A 230 -6.62 -13.02 -18.62
C LEU A 230 -7.81 -13.97 -18.79
N ASP A 231 -8.90 -13.49 -19.42
CA ASP A 231 -10.17 -14.22 -19.56
C ASP A 231 -10.76 -14.67 -18.21
N ASP A 232 -10.41 -13.97 -17.13
CA ASP A 232 -10.82 -14.29 -15.77
C ASP A 232 -10.98 -13.05 -14.89
N PRO A 233 -12.22 -12.59 -14.64
CA PRO A 233 -12.48 -11.43 -13.81
C PRO A 233 -12.12 -11.64 -12.32
N PHE A 234 -11.96 -12.88 -11.87
CA PHE A 234 -11.68 -13.24 -10.46
C PHE A 234 -10.25 -13.75 -10.25
N ALA A 235 -9.36 -13.56 -11.23
CA ALA A 235 -7.96 -13.96 -11.11
C ALA A 235 -7.30 -13.43 -9.83
N PHE A 236 -7.66 -12.22 -9.38
CA PHE A 236 -7.15 -11.64 -8.13
C PHE A 236 -7.52 -12.46 -6.88
N LEU A 237 -8.70 -13.09 -6.83
CA LEU A 237 -9.10 -13.95 -5.71
C LEU A 237 -8.36 -15.30 -5.74
N ARG A 238 -8.11 -15.83 -6.95
CA ARG A 238 -7.33 -17.08 -7.09
C ARG A 238 -5.86 -16.85 -6.76
N ALA A 239 -5.31 -15.72 -7.16
CA ALA A 239 -3.94 -15.35 -6.86
C ALA A 239 -3.65 -15.31 -5.34
N GLU A 240 -4.62 -14.93 -4.50
CA GLU A 240 -4.44 -14.94 -3.04
C GLU A 240 -4.15 -16.34 -2.49
N ARG A 241 -4.69 -17.40 -3.13
CA ARG A 241 -4.40 -18.82 -2.76
C ARG A 241 -2.94 -19.17 -3.01
N THR A 242 -2.35 -18.67 -4.07
CA THR A 242 -0.92 -18.88 -4.37
C THR A 242 -0.02 -18.33 -3.26
N TRP A 243 -0.52 -17.32 -2.54
CA TRP A 243 0.14 -16.71 -1.38
C TRP A 243 -0.26 -17.34 -0.04
N SER A 244 -0.90 -18.51 -0.07
CA SER A 244 -1.43 -19.17 1.14
C SER A 244 -2.37 -18.29 1.98
N ARG A 245 -3.06 -17.35 1.30
CA ARG A 245 -4.04 -16.45 1.91
C ARG A 245 -5.44 -16.96 1.61
N GLU A 246 -5.87 -17.93 2.37
CA GLU A 246 -7.21 -18.48 2.28
C GLU A 246 -8.09 -17.95 3.42
N LEU A 247 -9.38 -17.82 3.13
CA LEU A 247 -10.35 -17.56 4.20
C LEU A 247 -10.37 -18.79 5.10
N SER A 248 -10.18 -18.58 6.40
CA SER A 248 -10.31 -19.67 7.37
C SER A 248 -11.69 -20.34 7.22
N PRO A 249 -11.79 -21.67 7.18
CA PRO A 249 -13.08 -22.38 7.15
C PRO A 249 -14.02 -21.98 8.28
N ALA A 250 -13.47 -21.54 9.41
CA ALA A 250 -14.21 -21.03 10.57
C ALA A 250 -14.55 -19.52 10.45
N GLY A 251 -14.36 -18.91 9.26
CA GLY A 251 -14.66 -17.51 9.01
C GLY A 251 -13.69 -16.54 9.72
N PRO A 252 -14.11 -15.28 9.97
CA PRO A 252 -13.24 -14.24 10.53
C PRO A 252 -12.68 -14.59 11.93
N LEU A 253 -13.43 -15.29 12.75
CA LEU A 253 -13.00 -15.74 14.08
C LEU A 253 -11.95 -16.84 13.97
N GLY A 254 -12.07 -17.72 12.97
CA GLY A 254 -11.05 -18.72 12.66
C GLY A 254 -9.72 -18.09 12.28
N GLY A 255 -9.74 -17.09 11.42
CA GLY A 255 -8.53 -16.35 11.04
C GLY A 255 -7.84 -15.66 12.24
N LEU A 256 -8.62 -15.11 13.19
CA LEU A 256 -8.07 -14.58 14.43
C LEU A 256 -7.41 -15.67 15.28
N TRP A 257 -8.07 -16.82 15.41
CA TRP A 257 -7.53 -17.96 16.16
C TRP A 257 -6.24 -18.52 15.54
N ASP A 258 -6.22 -18.65 14.21
CA ASP A 258 -5.05 -19.11 13.48
C ASP A 258 -3.88 -18.13 13.61
N GLY A 259 -4.16 -16.82 13.59
CA GLY A 259 -3.18 -15.76 13.87
C GLY A 259 -2.59 -15.84 15.29
N LEU A 260 -3.43 -16.07 16.30
CA LEU A 260 -2.97 -16.26 17.69
C LEU A 260 -2.11 -17.52 17.84
N ARG A 261 -2.49 -18.62 17.19
CA ARG A 261 -1.69 -19.86 17.17
C ARG A 261 -0.33 -19.67 16.52
N ALA A 262 -0.29 -19.01 15.35
CA ALA A 262 0.94 -18.70 14.65
C ALA A 262 1.86 -17.80 15.49
N GLY A 263 1.29 -16.76 16.11
CA GLY A 263 2.02 -15.87 17.03
C GLY A 263 2.61 -16.66 18.22
N TRP A 264 1.84 -17.56 18.82
CA TRP A 264 2.30 -18.39 19.93
C TRP A 264 3.41 -19.39 19.49
N ALA A 265 3.28 -19.97 18.29
CA ALA A 265 4.33 -20.82 17.72
C ALA A 265 5.63 -20.04 17.54
N GLY A 266 5.58 -18.81 17.02
CA GLY A 266 6.75 -17.93 16.90
C GLY A 266 7.41 -17.61 18.24
N VAL A 267 6.62 -17.32 19.30
CA VAL A 267 7.15 -17.10 20.66
C VAL A 267 7.85 -18.35 21.18
N ARG A 268 7.28 -19.54 20.99
CA ARG A 268 7.93 -20.80 21.38
C ARG A 268 9.24 -21.02 20.65
N GLN A 269 9.28 -20.75 19.35
CA GLN A 269 10.47 -20.90 18.53
C GLN A 269 11.61 -19.99 19.00
N LEU A 270 11.31 -18.72 19.28
CA LEU A 270 12.25 -17.79 19.86
C LEU A 270 12.76 -18.25 21.25
N ALA A 271 11.88 -18.81 22.07
CA ALA A 271 12.23 -19.28 23.40
C ALA A 271 13.07 -20.58 23.40
N SER A 272 12.87 -21.43 22.38
CA SER A 272 13.59 -22.73 22.25
C SER A 272 14.94 -22.59 21.55
N GLY A 273 15.25 -21.45 20.93
CA GLY A 273 16.48 -21.27 20.14
C GLY A 273 16.59 -22.21 18.93
N SER A 274 15.47 -22.81 18.49
CA SER A 274 15.47 -23.68 17.32
C SER A 274 15.36 -22.81 16.06
N ASP A 275 16.34 -22.90 15.19
CA ASP A 275 16.28 -22.37 13.84
C ASP A 275 15.14 -23.04 13.06
N ALA A 276 14.44 -22.25 12.24
CA ALA A 276 13.30 -22.67 11.44
C ALA A 276 13.74 -23.44 10.19
#